data_c7311f291883085d78f47f8e95cca1e8
#
_entry.id   c7311f291883085d78f47f8e95cca1e8
#
_cell.length_a   1.000
_cell.length_b   1.000
_cell.length_c   1.000
_cell.angle_alpha   90.00
_cell.angle_beta   90.00
_cell.angle_gamma   90.00
#
_symmetry.space_group_name_H-M   'P 1'
#
loop_
_entity.id
_entity.type
_entity.pdbx_description
1 polymer ?
#
loop_
_entity_poly.entity_id
_entity_poly.type
_entity_poly.pdbx_seq_one_letter_code
_entity_poly.pdbx_strand_id
1 'polypeptide(L)'
;MLRFIRRTFYLAVAGILCFAGFGVYCYLRVDSYHTTEDVSKIGRERHFALLLGTSNKLVGGAANPFYLARIESAVRLYKAGKISGIIASGDNRDRYYNEPARMKRDLTLAGVPESAILTDPMGLRTYDSVIRCRDVFGVKNPIIISQDSHCKRALYIADSLGMKAIGFAAPTPTQSKFRVYNSAREFFARMMAVIDVNVTKGSVDVDELLKEVKESKYFFDIAKKFGK
;
A
#
# COMPACT_ATOMS: atom_id res chain seq x y z
N MET A 1 -7.60 27.85 42.52
CA MET A 1 -7.68 26.42 42.23
C MET A 1 -8.81 26.11 41.25
N LEU A 2 -10.09 26.43 41.52
CA LEU A 2 -11.22 26.10 40.67
C LEU A 2 -11.17 26.67 39.23
N ARG A 3 -10.70 27.94 39.07
CA ARG A 3 -10.50 28.59 37.76
C ARG A 3 -9.43 27.91 36.92
N PHE A 4 -8.38 27.42 37.53
CA PHE A 4 -7.31 26.69 36.88
C PHE A 4 -7.81 25.34 36.36
N ILE A 5 -8.49 24.55 37.22
CA ILE A 5 -9.09 23.26 36.84
C ILE A 5 -10.05 23.43 35.66
N ARG A 6 -10.93 24.46 35.70
CA ARG A 6 -11.86 24.76 34.62
C ARG A 6 -11.16 25.10 33.31
N ARG A 7 -10.07 25.92 33.34
CA ARG A 7 -9.27 26.23 32.14
C ARG A 7 -8.62 24.97 31.54
N THR A 8 -8.00 24.16 32.39
CA THR A 8 -7.37 22.90 31.95
C THR A 8 -8.37 21.95 31.33
N PHE A 9 -9.58 21.86 31.92
CA PHE A 9 -10.67 21.06 31.36
C PHE A 9 -11.09 21.56 29.96
N TYR A 10 -11.31 22.86 29.76
CA TYR A 10 -11.68 23.39 28.47
C TYR A 10 -10.57 23.22 27.42
N LEU A 11 -9.31 23.36 27.80
CA LEU A 11 -8.17 23.11 26.90
C LEU A 11 -8.11 21.63 26.50
N ALA A 12 -8.35 20.71 27.43
CA ALA A 12 -8.38 19.29 27.12
C ALA A 12 -9.55 18.94 26.16
N VAL A 13 -10.74 19.49 26.41
CA VAL A 13 -11.91 19.31 25.52
C VAL A 13 -11.63 19.89 24.15
N ALA A 14 -11.06 21.09 24.05
CA ALA A 14 -10.69 21.71 22.79
C ALA A 14 -9.66 20.85 22.04
N GLY A 15 -8.65 20.33 22.72
CA GLY A 15 -7.65 19.42 22.13
C GLY A 15 -8.29 18.13 21.56
N ILE A 16 -9.22 17.52 22.29
CA ILE A 16 -9.96 16.34 21.83
C ILE A 16 -10.81 16.67 20.58
N LEU A 17 -11.50 17.80 20.59
CA LEU A 17 -12.31 18.23 19.43
C LEU A 17 -11.44 18.52 18.20
N CYS A 18 -10.29 19.18 18.37
CA CYS A 18 -9.33 19.41 17.30
C CYS A 18 -8.78 18.10 16.73
N PHE A 19 -8.42 17.16 17.60
CA PHE A 19 -7.94 15.83 17.18
C PHE A 19 -9.02 15.06 16.41
N ALA A 20 -10.25 15.04 16.93
CA ALA A 20 -11.38 14.40 16.27
C ALA A 20 -11.68 15.05 14.90
N GLY A 21 -11.70 16.38 14.83
CA GLY A 21 -11.89 17.14 13.59
C GLY A 21 -10.80 16.84 12.57
N PHE A 22 -9.53 16.78 12.99
CA PHE A 22 -8.41 16.38 12.14
C PHE A 22 -8.56 14.94 11.63
N GLY A 23 -8.98 14.02 12.49
CA GLY A 23 -9.24 12.63 12.10
C GLY A 23 -10.35 12.51 11.04
N VAL A 24 -11.45 13.24 11.22
CA VAL A 24 -12.55 13.29 10.23
C VAL A 24 -12.07 13.90 8.91
N TYR A 25 -11.33 15.00 8.95
CA TYR A 25 -10.73 15.60 7.75
C TYR A 25 -9.85 14.59 6.98
N CYS A 26 -8.93 13.92 7.68
CA CYS A 26 -8.06 12.91 7.07
C CYS A 26 -8.87 11.75 6.48
N TYR A 27 -9.91 11.30 7.19
CA TYR A 27 -10.79 10.25 6.73
C TYR A 27 -11.46 10.63 5.42
N LEU A 28 -12.13 11.77 5.36
CA LEU A 28 -12.85 12.25 4.18
C LEU A 28 -11.91 12.51 3.01
N ARG A 29 -10.75 13.10 3.27
CA ARG A 29 -9.75 13.40 2.24
C ARG A 29 -9.23 12.15 1.55
N VAL A 30 -8.98 11.09 2.30
CA VAL A 30 -8.53 9.80 1.75
C VAL A 30 -9.68 9.01 1.13
N ASP A 31 -10.89 9.11 1.70
CA ASP A 31 -12.06 8.36 1.20
C ASP A 31 -12.59 8.90 -0.14
N SER A 32 -12.22 10.12 -0.52
CA SER A 32 -12.60 10.72 -1.82
C SER A 32 -12.00 10.01 -3.04
N TYR A 33 -10.99 9.17 -2.86
CA TYR A 33 -10.41 8.38 -3.94
C TYR A 33 -11.28 7.19 -4.31
N HIS A 34 -11.31 6.86 -5.59
CA HIS A 34 -12.13 5.79 -6.13
C HIS A 34 -11.29 4.58 -6.53
N THR A 35 -11.85 3.41 -6.31
CA THR A 35 -11.28 2.13 -6.70
C THR A 35 -12.26 1.37 -7.59
N THR A 36 -11.78 0.33 -8.25
CA THR A 36 -12.63 -0.59 -9.01
C THR A 36 -12.28 -2.04 -8.67
N GLU A 37 -13.26 -2.92 -8.71
CA GLU A 37 -13.10 -4.38 -8.66
C GLU A 37 -13.28 -5.01 -10.04
N ASP A 38 -13.67 -4.20 -11.02
CA ASP A 38 -14.00 -4.61 -12.37
C ASP A 38 -12.79 -4.48 -13.29
N VAL A 39 -12.29 -5.62 -13.76
CA VAL A 39 -11.16 -5.70 -14.71
C VAL A 39 -11.48 -4.99 -16.04
N SER A 40 -12.75 -4.91 -16.45
CA SER A 40 -13.15 -4.27 -17.70
C SER A 40 -12.93 -2.75 -17.68
N LYS A 41 -13.01 -2.13 -16.49
CA LYS A 41 -12.78 -0.70 -16.27
C LYS A 41 -11.30 -0.30 -16.33
N ILE A 42 -10.38 -1.28 -16.30
CA ILE A 42 -8.96 -1.03 -16.50
C ILE A 42 -8.70 -0.88 -18.00
N GLY A 43 -8.06 0.22 -18.40
CA GLY A 43 -7.71 0.52 -19.79
C GLY A 43 -6.90 -0.59 -20.48
N ARG A 44 -6.65 -0.43 -21.77
CA ARG A 44 -5.87 -1.41 -22.57
C ARG A 44 -4.36 -1.19 -22.46
N GLU A 45 -3.92 -0.08 -21.87
CA GLU A 45 -2.52 0.17 -21.60
C GLU A 45 -2.00 -0.85 -20.60
N ARG A 46 -0.85 -1.46 -20.90
CA ARG A 46 -0.21 -2.41 -19.99
C ARG A 46 0.50 -1.65 -18.88
N HIS A 47 -0.07 -1.71 -17.71
CA HIS A 47 0.49 -1.10 -16.51
C HIS A 47 1.35 -2.11 -15.74
N PHE A 48 2.19 -1.61 -14.82
CA PHE A 48 2.71 -2.41 -13.73
C PHE A 48 1.73 -2.39 -12.56
N ALA A 49 1.56 -3.52 -11.90
CA ALA A 49 0.82 -3.56 -10.65
C ALA A 49 1.77 -3.36 -9.46
N LEU A 50 1.37 -2.51 -8.50
CA LEU A 50 1.91 -2.47 -7.15
C LEU A 50 1.00 -3.30 -6.25
N LEU A 51 1.43 -4.51 -5.93
CA LEU A 51 0.72 -5.41 -5.02
C LEU A 51 1.19 -5.16 -3.59
N LEU A 52 0.31 -4.57 -2.77
CA LEU A 52 0.63 -4.24 -1.38
C LEU A 52 0.55 -5.49 -0.49
N GLY A 53 1.59 -5.70 0.32
CA GLY A 53 1.75 -6.84 1.20
C GLY A 53 0.75 -6.89 2.36
N THR A 54 0.55 -8.07 2.86
CA THR A 54 -0.09 -8.41 4.13
C THR A 54 0.30 -9.84 4.50
N SER A 55 0.31 -10.16 5.79
CA SER A 55 0.63 -11.52 6.24
C SER A 55 -0.21 -12.57 5.52
N ASN A 56 0.42 -13.66 5.07
CA ASN A 56 -0.27 -14.78 4.43
C ASN A 56 -1.03 -15.67 5.43
N LYS A 57 -0.79 -15.49 6.74
CA LYS A 57 -1.46 -16.23 7.82
C LYS A 57 -2.08 -15.27 8.82
N LEU A 58 -3.18 -15.68 9.40
CA LEU A 58 -3.80 -15.05 10.57
C LEU A 58 -3.08 -15.48 11.85
N VAL A 59 -3.29 -14.74 12.94
CA VAL A 59 -2.95 -15.19 14.29
C VAL A 59 -3.67 -16.53 14.52
N GLY A 60 -2.92 -17.58 14.83
CA GLY A 60 -3.44 -18.95 14.91
C GLY A 60 -3.13 -19.83 13.69
N GLY A 61 -2.41 -19.29 12.67
CA GLY A 61 -1.83 -20.08 11.58
C GLY A 61 -2.73 -20.36 10.38
N ALA A 62 -4.02 -20.04 10.45
CA ALA A 62 -4.96 -20.18 9.32
C ALA A 62 -4.58 -19.25 8.16
N ALA A 63 -4.91 -19.64 6.92
CA ALA A 63 -4.69 -18.81 5.75
C ALA A 63 -5.41 -17.46 5.87
N ASN A 64 -4.73 -16.38 5.52
CA ASN A 64 -5.29 -15.03 5.55
C ASN A 64 -6.12 -14.77 4.29
N PRO A 65 -7.46 -14.64 4.38
CA PRO A 65 -8.30 -14.43 3.21
C PRO A 65 -8.05 -13.07 2.53
N PHE A 66 -7.55 -12.07 3.23
CA PHE A 66 -7.16 -10.78 2.63
C PHE A 66 -5.95 -10.95 1.71
N TYR A 67 -4.98 -11.76 2.12
CA TYR A 67 -3.81 -12.10 1.31
C TYR A 67 -4.23 -12.85 0.04
N LEU A 68 -5.04 -13.91 0.19
CA LEU A 68 -5.49 -14.72 -0.94
C LEU A 68 -6.25 -13.89 -1.98
N ALA A 69 -7.16 -13.01 -1.52
CA ALA A 69 -7.91 -12.12 -2.39
C ALA A 69 -6.99 -11.16 -3.19
N ARG A 70 -5.89 -10.67 -2.60
CA ARG A 70 -4.92 -9.82 -3.30
C ARG A 70 -4.15 -10.59 -4.37
N ILE A 71 -3.67 -11.79 -4.04
CA ILE A 71 -2.97 -12.68 -5.00
C ILE A 71 -3.89 -12.99 -6.18
N GLU A 72 -5.13 -13.41 -5.91
CA GLU A 72 -6.13 -13.71 -6.94
C GLU A 72 -6.41 -12.50 -7.84
N SER A 73 -6.57 -11.31 -7.26
CA SER A 73 -6.80 -10.08 -8.00
C SER A 73 -5.64 -9.74 -8.94
N ALA A 74 -4.40 -9.91 -8.48
CA ALA A 74 -3.21 -9.70 -9.28
C ALA A 74 -3.13 -10.70 -10.45
N VAL A 75 -3.42 -11.97 -10.19
CA VAL A 75 -3.46 -13.03 -11.21
C VAL A 75 -4.55 -12.74 -12.25
N ARG A 76 -5.74 -12.32 -11.82
CA ARG A 76 -6.85 -11.94 -12.72
C ARG A 76 -6.44 -10.82 -13.67
N LEU A 77 -5.82 -9.75 -13.17
CA LEU A 77 -5.36 -8.63 -13.99
C LEU A 77 -4.26 -9.07 -14.97
N TYR A 78 -3.33 -9.91 -14.52
CA TYR A 78 -2.26 -10.43 -15.38
C TYR A 78 -2.81 -11.30 -16.51
N LYS A 79 -3.67 -12.27 -16.20
CA LYS A 79 -4.30 -13.16 -17.19
C LYS A 79 -5.20 -12.41 -18.18
N ALA A 80 -5.83 -11.32 -17.74
CA ALA A 80 -6.61 -10.43 -18.61
C ALA A 80 -5.74 -9.48 -19.46
N GLY A 81 -4.41 -9.54 -19.38
CA GLY A 81 -3.48 -8.70 -20.12
C GLY A 81 -3.52 -7.22 -19.75
N LYS A 82 -4.06 -6.88 -18.56
CA LYS A 82 -4.16 -5.50 -18.07
C LYS A 82 -2.86 -5.01 -17.44
N ILE A 83 -2.04 -5.92 -16.96
CA ILE A 83 -0.72 -5.63 -16.39
C ILE A 83 0.36 -6.44 -17.11
N SER A 84 1.55 -5.86 -17.22
CA SER A 84 2.73 -6.48 -17.82
C SER A 84 3.69 -7.06 -16.78
N GLY A 85 3.58 -6.60 -15.51
CA GLY A 85 4.38 -7.08 -14.40
C GLY A 85 3.78 -6.68 -13.06
N ILE A 86 4.32 -7.28 -12.00
CA ILE A 86 3.85 -7.10 -10.63
C ILE A 86 5.05 -6.75 -9.75
N ILE A 87 4.95 -5.65 -9.00
CA ILE A 87 5.85 -5.31 -7.91
C ILE A 87 5.19 -5.80 -6.62
N ALA A 88 5.69 -6.87 -6.04
CA ALA A 88 5.25 -7.41 -4.76
C ALA A 88 5.98 -6.66 -3.63
N SER A 89 5.31 -5.70 -2.99
CA SER A 89 5.90 -4.84 -1.96
C SER A 89 5.38 -5.19 -0.58
N GLY A 90 6.28 -5.37 0.37
CA GLY A 90 5.94 -5.76 1.74
C GLY A 90 7.13 -5.75 2.69
N ASP A 91 6.91 -6.20 3.93
CA ASP A 91 7.89 -6.21 5.00
C ASP A 91 8.78 -7.46 4.94
N ASN A 92 10.08 -7.27 5.09
CA ASN A 92 11.09 -8.34 5.18
C ASN A 92 11.95 -8.24 6.45
N ARG A 93 11.51 -7.50 7.46
CA ARG A 93 12.28 -7.34 8.71
C ARG A 93 12.25 -8.58 9.61
N ASP A 94 11.23 -9.42 9.44
CA ASP A 94 11.18 -10.68 10.18
C ASP A 94 12.14 -11.70 9.55
N ARG A 95 13.10 -12.18 10.34
CA ARG A 95 14.10 -13.17 9.91
C ARG A 95 13.48 -14.46 9.35
N TYR A 96 12.29 -14.81 9.79
CA TYR A 96 11.59 -16.05 9.42
C TYR A 96 10.46 -15.83 8.39
N TYR A 97 10.14 -14.58 8.07
CA TYR A 97 9.02 -14.26 7.19
C TYR A 97 9.31 -13.10 6.24
N ASN A 98 9.44 -13.43 4.97
CA ASN A 98 9.63 -12.48 3.87
C ASN A 98 8.33 -12.39 3.04
N GLU A 99 7.54 -11.31 3.23
CA GLU A 99 6.27 -11.14 2.52
C GLU A 99 6.44 -11.10 1.00
N PRO A 100 7.32 -10.28 0.43
CA PRO A 100 7.51 -10.20 -1.02
C PRO A 100 7.92 -11.55 -1.65
N ALA A 101 8.83 -12.28 -1.02
CA ALA A 101 9.25 -13.59 -1.52
C ALA A 101 8.09 -14.60 -1.48
N ARG A 102 7.25 -14.54 -0.46
CA ARG A 102 6.05 -15.38 -0.36
C ARG A 102 5.05 -15.03 -1.45
N MET A 103 4.77 -13.72 -1.66
CA MET A 103 3.89 -13.27 -2.73
C MET A 103 4.40 -13.69 -4.10
N LYS A 104 5.71 -13.54 -4.37
CA LYS A 104 6.34 -13.98 -5.63
C LYS A 104 6.09 -15.46 -5.86
N ARG A 105 6.36 -16.31 -4.86
CA ARG A 105 6.14 -17.76 -4.94
C ARG A 105 4.68 -18.08 -5.26
N ASP A 106 3.72 -17.48 -4.54
CA ASP A 106 2.31 -17.82 -4.67
C ASP A 106 1.73 -17.31 -6.00
N LEU A 107 2.20 -16.15 -6.51
CA LEU A 107 1.90 -15.65 -7.85
C LEU A 107 2.43 -16.59 -8.95
N THR A 108 3.67 -17.09 -8.79
CA THR A 108 4.27 -18.03 -9.75
C THR A 108 3.50 -19.34 -9.78
N LEU A 109 3.12 -19.89 -8.62
CA LEU A 109 2.28 -21.09 -8.52
C LEU A 109 0.89 -20.88 -9.17
N ALA A 110 0.36 -19.65 -9.17
CA ALA A 110 -0.90 -19.29 -9.82
C ALA A 110 -0.76 -19.01 -11.33
N GLY A 111 0.44 -19.17 -11.91
CA GLY A 111 0.69 -19.08 -13.36
C GLY A 111 1.17 -17.72 -13.85
N VAL A 112 1.62 -16.80 -12.96
CA VAL A 112 2.33 -15.60 -13.38
C VAL A 112 3.80 -15.95 -13.59
N PRO A 113 4.41 -15.68 -14.75
CA PRO A 113 5.82 -15.95 -15.00
C PRO A 113 6.70 -15.26 -13.97
N GLU A 114 7.69 -15.96 -13.43
CA GLU A 114 8.62 -15.40 -12.45
C GLU A 114 9.30 -14.13 -12.96
N SER A 115 9.60 -14.11 -14.26
CA SER A 115 10.18 -12.95 -14.94
C SER A 115 9.27 -11.71 -14.93
N ALA A 116 7.97 -11.83 -14.71
CA ALA A 116 7.02 -10.72 -14.60
C ALA A 116 6.84 -10.22 -13.17
N ILE A 117 7.56 -10.79 -12.18
CA ILE A 117 7.38 -10.45 -10.78
C ILE A 117 8.68 -9.86 -10.23
N LEU A 118 8.58 -8.62 -9.73
CA LEU A 118 9.61 -7.94 -8.97
C LEU A 118 9.24 -7.98 -7.48
N THR A 119 10.22 -8.08 -6.60
CA THR A 119 10.00 -8.05 -5.16
C THR A 119 10.56 -6.75 -4.57
N ASP A 120 9.79 -6.12 -3.69
CA ASP A 120 10.21 -4.96 -2.91
C ASP A 120 10.18 -5.30 -1.42
N PRO A 121 11.33 -5.66 -0.84
CA PRO A 121 11.42 -6.08 0.56
C PRO A 121 11.44 -4.91 1.56
N MET A 122 11.45 -3.68 1.08
CA MET A 122 11.51 -2.46 1.89
C MET A 122 10.21 -1.67 1.91
N GLY A 123 9.11 -2.27 1.45
CA GLY A 123 7.76 -1.71 1.52
C GLY A 123 7.16 -1.82 2.93
N LEU A 124 7.81 -1.22 3.93
CA LEU A 124 7.44 -1.35 5.35
C LEU A 124 6.14 -0.62 5.68
N ARG A 125 5.89 0.49 5.02
CA ARG A 125 4.69 1.32 5.15
C ARG A 125 4.11 1.57 3.76
N THR A 126 2.84 1.97 3.69
CA THR A 126 2.20 2.29 2.41
C THR A 126 2.92 3.42 1.67
N TYR A 127 3.42 4.41 2.40
CA TYR A 127 4.20 5.50 1.82
C TYR A 127 5.48 4.97 1.15
N ASP A 128 6.21 4.10 1.84
CA ASP A 128 7.45 3.51 1.34
C ASP A 128 7.19 2.69 0.07
N SER A 129 6.15 1.85 0.07
CA SER A 129 5.77 1.05 -1.11
C SER A 129 5.47 1.94 -2.33
N VAL A 130 4.76 3.05 -2.14
CA VAL A 130 4.35 3.94 -3.24
C VAL A 130 5.52 4.77 -3.76
N ILE A 131 6.33 5.38 -2.86
CA ILE A 131 7.49 6.16 -3.29
C ILE A 131 8.53 5.28 -3.98
N ARG A 132 8.77 4.07 -3.48
CA ARG A 132 9.69 3.10 -4.10
C ARG A 132 9.17 2.60 -5.45
N CYS A 133 7.85 2.44 -5.61
CA CYS A 133 7.26 2.14 -6.92
C CYS A 133 7.63 3.19 -7.95
N ARG A 134 7.61 4.48 -7.60
CA ARG A 134 7.99 5.59 -8.47
C ARG A 134 9.51 5.70 -8.65
N ASP A 135 10.27 5.75 -7.57
CA ASP A 135 11.67 6.20 -7.58
C ASP A 135 12.66 5.06 -7.78
N VAL A 136 12.33 3.85 -7.27
CA VAL A 136 13.18 2.66 -7.41
C VAL A 136 12.82 1.87 -8.67
N PHE A 137 11.51 1.63 -8.87
CA PHE A 137 11.03 0.80 -9.99
C PHE A 137 10.66 1.63 -11.22
N GLY A 138 10.67 2.96 -11.16
CA GLY A 138 10.41 3.85 -12.28
C GLY A 138 8.95 3.85 -12.75
N VAL A 139 8.03 3.29 -11.97
CA VAL A 139 6.62 3.12 -12.35
C VAL A 139 5.79 4.29 -11.83
N LYS A 140 5.39 5.19 -12.73
CA LYS A 140 4.61 6.40 -12.42
C LYS A 140 3.10 6.20 -12.52
N ASN A 141 2.65 5.15 -13.22
CA ASN A 141 1.24 4.87 -13.49
C ASN A 141 0.89 3.43 -13.06
N PRO A 142 1.02 3.06 -11.76
CA PRO A 142 0.75 1.70 -11.33
C PRO A 142 -0.75 1.43 -11.20
N ILE A 143 -1.12 0.14 -11.31
CA ILE A 143 -2.35 -0.36 -10.74
C ILE A 143 -2.05 -0.83 -9.32
N ILE A 144 -2.59 -0.15 -8.32
CA ILE A 144 -2.38 -0.49 -6.91
C ILE A 144 -3.42 -1.53 -6.50
N ILE A 145 -2.95 -2.70 -6.05
CA ILE A 145 -3.81 -3.83 -5.67
C ILE A 145 -3.77 -4.02 -4.17
N SER A 146 -4.92 -3.86 -3.51
CA SER A 146 -5.14 -4.13 -2.08
C SER A 146 -6.64 -4.13 -1.78
N GLN A 147 -7.07 -4.21 -0.51
CA GLN A 147 -8.46 -3.93 -0.15
C GLN A 147 -8.81 -2.45 -0.34
N ASP A 148 -10.09 -2.13 -0.55
CA ASP A 148 -10.58 -0.78 -0.91
C ASP A 148 -9.98 0.33 -0.06
N SER A 149 -10.12 0.27 1.26
CA SER A 149 -9.61 1.32 2.16
C SER A 149 -8.09 1.51 2.07
N HIS A 150 -7.35 0.43 1.90
CA HIS A 150 -5.90 0.47 1.71
C HIS A 150 -5.52 1.02 0.33
N CYS A 151 -6.27 0.67 -0.73
CA CYS A 151 -6.09 1.25 -2.06
C CYS A 151 -6.32 2.76 -2.03
N LYS A 152 -7.40 3.25 -1.43
CA LYS A 152 -7.70 4.68 -1.30
C LYS A 152 -6.56 5.44 -0.62
N ARG A 153 -6.00 4.87 0.46
CA ARG A 153 -4.86 5.46 1.16
C ARG A 153 -3.59 5.50 0.29
N ALA A 154 -3.33 4.43 -0.46
CA ALA A 154 -2.20 4.38 -1.37
C ALA A 154 -2.38 5.33 -2.58
N LEU A 155 -3.61 5.48 -3.09
CA LEU A 155 -3.95 6.45 -4.12
C LEU A 155 -3.73 7.90 -3.66
N TYR A 156 -4.14 8.24 -2.43
CA TYR A 156 -3.89 9.55 -1.85
C TYR A 156 -2.38 9.87 -1.82
N ILE A 157 -1.56 8.89 -1.40
CA ILE A 157 -0.11 9.05 -1.39
C ILE A 157 0.44 9.18 -2.83
N ALA A 158 -0.01 8.32 -3.74
CA ALA A 158 0.44 8.34 -5.14
C ALA A 158 0.13 9.67 -5.82
N ASP A 159 -1.08 10.20 -5.64
CA ASP A 159 -1.50 11.50 -6.17
C ASP A 159 -0.63 12.64 -5.63
N SER A 160 -0.34 12.64 -4.32
CA SER A 160 0.54 13.63 -3.69
C SER A 160 1.99 13.60 -4.22
N LEU A 161 2.41 12.44 -4.73
CA LEU A 161 3.71 12.23 -5.36
C LEU A 161 3.68 12.47 -6.89
N GLY A 162 2.57 12.97 -7.45
CA GLY A 162 2.38 13.25 -8.88
C GLY A 162 2.26 11.99 -9.75
N MET A 163 1.88 10.86 -9.17
CA MET A 163 1.66 9.60 -9.88
C MET A 163 0.21 9.49 -10.39
N LYS A 164 0.00 8.86 -11.54
CA LYS A 164 -1.34 8.57 -12.10
C LYS A 164 -1.71 7.12 -11.82
N ALA A 165 -2.00 6.79 -10.56
CA ALA A 165 -2.31 5.44 -10.13
C ALA A 165 -3.80 5.10 -10.29
N ILE A 166 -4.10 3.82 -10.52
CA ILE A 166 -5.46 3.26 -10.52
C ILE A 166 -5.57 2.29 -9.35
N GLY A 167 -6.61 2.41 -8.53
CA GLY A 167 -6.87 1.48 -7.44
C GLY A 167 -7.71 0.30 -7.89
N PHE A 168 -7.19 -0.91 -7.74
CA PHE A 168 -7.93 -2.14 -7.95
C PHE A 168 -8.19 -2.83 -6.61
N ALA A 169 -9.45 -2.78 -6.17
CA ALA A 169 -9.85 -3.31 -4.88
C ALA A 169 -9.99 -4.84 -4.94
N ALA A 170 -9.18 -5.54 -4.15
CA ALA A 170 -9.36 -6.96 -3.89
C ALA A 170 -10.55 -7.15 -2.95
N PRO A 171 -11.37 -8.20 -3.16
CA PRO A 171 -12.52 -8.49 -2.32
C PRO A 171 -12.19 -8.48 -0.84
N THR A 172 -13.09 -7.88 -0.03
CA THR A 172 -12.94 -7.84 1.41
C THR A 172 -13.73 -8.99 2.04
N PRO A 173 -13.08 -9.88 2.82
CA PRO A 173 -13.77 -10.98 3.50
C PRO A 173 -14.85 -10.47 4.45
N THR A 174 -16.02 -11.10 4.41
CA THR A 174 -17.23 -10.67 5.12
C THR A 174 -17.25 -11.00 6.62
N GLN A 175 -16.23 -11.71 7.13
CA GLN A 175 -16.18 -12.12 8.54
C GLN A 175 -16.13 -10.90 9.49
N SER A 176 -17.17 -10.74 10.30
CA SER A 176 -17.43 -9.56 11.14
C SER A 176 -16.34 -9.26 12.18
N LYS A 177 -15.64 -10.27 12.68
CA LYS A 177 -14.59 -10.12 13.70
C LYS A 177 -13.45 -9.20 13.29
N PHE A 178 -13.15 -9.13 11.99
CA PHE A 178 -12.05 -8.30 11.46
C PHE A 178 -12.48 -6.87 11.10
N ARG A 179 -13.79 -6.61 10.98
CA ARG A 179 -14.28 -5.30 10.51
C ARG A 179 -13.97 -4.16 11.46
N VAL A 180 -14.29 -4.32 12.75
CA VAL A 180 -14.11 -3.25 13.76
C VAL A 180 -12.64 -2.94 13.95
N TYR A 181 -11.82 -3.98 14.15
CA TYR A 181 -10.37 -3.82 14.30
C TYR A 181 -9.72 -3.15 13.09
N ASN A 182 -10.07 -3.60 11.88
CA ASN A 182 -9.54 -3.02 10.66
C ASN A 182 -10.01 -1.58 10.44
N SER A 183 -11.25 -1.23 10.81
CA SER A 183 -11.77 0.14 10.70
C SER A 183 -11.03 1.11 11.62
N ALA A 184 -10.78 0.73 12.88
CA ALA A 184 -10.00 1.55 13.80
C ALA A 184 -8.55 1.72 13.32
N ARG A 185 -7.90 0.63 12.89
CA ARG A 185 -6.55 0.68 12.33
C ARG A 185 -6.48 1.57 11.10
N GLU A 186 -7.46 1.48 10.19
CA GLU A 186 -7.49 2.31 8.98
C GLU A 186 -7.74 3.79 9.29
N PHE A 187 -8.53 4.11 10.32
CA PHE A 187 -8.69 5.50 10.77
C PHE A 187 -7.35 6.14 11.10
N PHE A 188 -6.55 5.49 11.95
CA PHE A 188 -5.21 5.99 12.29
C PHE A 188 -4.23 5.93 11.12
N ALA A 189 -4.30 4.91 10.29
CA ALA A 189 -3.44 4.77 9.11
C ALA A 189 -3.70 5.86 8.07
N ARG A 190 -4.95 6.34 7.93
CA ARG A 190 -5.28 7.50 7.07
C ARG A 190 -4.72 8.80 7.64
N MET A 191 -4.81 9.01 8.95
CA MET A 191 -4.18 10.18 9.59
C MET A 191 -2.66 10.17 9.36
N MET A 192 -2.01 9.02 9.55
CA MET A 192 -0.57 8.89 9.30
C MET A 192 -0.21 9.14 7.84
N ALA A 193 -1.00 8.68 6.88
CA ALA A 193 -0.76 8.97 5.47
C ALA A 193 -0.82 10.47 5.15
N VAL A 194 -1.76 11.21 5.76
CA VAL A 194 -1.85 12.67 5.60
C VAL A 194 -0.64 13.36 6.24
N ILE A 195 -0.18 12.90 7.41
CA ILE A 195 1.03 13.40 8.07
C ILE A 195 2.26 13.08 7.22
N ASP A 196 2.40 11.85 6.72
CA ASP A 196 3.52 11.43 5.90
C ASP A 196 3.68 12.29 4.65
N VAL A 197 2.57 12.58 3.98
CA VAL A 197 2.57 13.41 2.78
C VAL A 197 2.89 14.88 3.05
N ASN A 198 2.33 15.46 4.11
CA ASN A 198 2.35 16.92 4.31
C ASN A 198 3.44 17.39 5.30
N VAL A 199 3.88 16.53 6.21
CA VAL A 199 4.80 16.89 7.30
C VAL A 199 6.12 16.16 7.19
N THR A 200 6.08 14.82 7.26
CA THR A 200 7.32 14.03 7.33
C THR A 200 7.96 13.80 5.97
N LYS A 201 7.18 13.96 4.87
CA LYS A 201 7.59 13.66 3.49
C LYS A 201 8.23 12.26 3.35
N GLY A 202 7.76 11.34 4.20
CA GLY A 202 8.37 10.04 4.41
C GLY A 202 9.59 10.12 5.35
N SER A 203 9.70 9.17 6.25
CA SER A 203 10.90 9.00 7.10
C SER A 203 12.07 8.35 6.35
N VAL A 204 11.86 8.07 5.07
CA VAL A 204 12.89 7.46 4.23
C VAL A 204 13.69 8.57 3.59
N ASP A 205 14.96 8.62 3.89
CA ASP A 205 15.91 9.41 3.12
C ASP A 205 15.99 8.78 1.72
N VAL A 206 15.34 9.44 0.77
CA VAL A 206 15.25 8.96 -0.61
C VAL A 206 16.63 8.85 -1.24
N ASP A 207 17.57 9.70 -0.85
CA ASP A 207 18.93 9.69 -1.38
C ASP A 207 19.73 8.51 -0.83
N GLU A 208 19.57 8.17 0.46
CA GLU A 208 20.14 6.96 1.06
C GLU A 208 19.54 5.70 0.42
N LEU A 209 18.22 5.70 0.22
CA LEU A 209 17.50 4.64 -0.45
C LEU A 209 17.95 4.42 -1.91
N LEU A 210 18.12 5.51 -2.67
CA LEU A 210 18.60 5.44 -4.05
C LEU A 210 20.06 4.97 -4.11
N LYS A 211 20.87 5.26 -3.11
CA LYS A 211 22.23 4.78 -3.00
C LYS A 211 22.28 3.27 -2.76
N GLU A 212 21.51 2.78 -1.78
CA GLU A 212 21.37 1.33 -1.53
C GLU A 212 20.86 0.56 -2.76
N VAL A 213 19.91 1.13 -3.49
CA VAL A 213 19.33 0.50 -4.67
C VAL A 213 20.30 0.50 -5.84
N LYS A 214 21.06 1.59 -6.07
CA LYS A 214 22.10 1.64 -7.11
C LYS A 214 23.22 0.65 -6.86
N GLU A 215 23.53 0.36 -5.61
CA GLU A 215 24.55 -0.61 -5.20
C GLU A 215 24.02 -2.06 -5.17
N SER A 216 22.69 -2.25 -5.23
CA SER A 216 22.08 -3.57 -5.15
C SER A 216 22.01 -4.28 -6.52
N LYS A 217 22.20 -5.61 -6.51
CA LYS A 217 21.98 -6.48 -7.68
C LYS A 217 20.59 -6.27 -8.33
N TYR A 218 19.62 -5.80 -7.55
CA TYR A 218 18.26 -5.46 -7.98
C TYR A 218 18.22 -4.33 -9.01
N PHE A 219 19.07 -3.30 -8.88
CA PHE A 219 19.10 -2.18 -9.82
C PHE A 219 19.51 -2.64 -11.22
N PHE A 220 20.48 -3.56 -11.31
CA PHE A 220 20.93 -4.12 -12.60
C PHE A 220 19.84 -4.96 -13.27
N ASP A 221 19.07 -5.72 -12.48
CA ASP A 221 17.96 -6.54 -13.02
C ASP A 221 16.80 -5.66 -13.50
N ILE A 222 16.51 -4.57 -12.79
CA ILE A 222 15.49 -3.57 -13.16
C ILE A 222 15.95 -2.79 -14.40
N ALA A 223 17.17 -2.25 -14.40
CA ALA A 223 17.73 -1.50 -15.51
C ALA A 223 17.81 -2.34 -16.79
N LYS A 224 18.19 -3.62 -16.69
CA LYS A 224 18.21 -4.56 -17.80
C LYS A 224 16.82 -4.90 -18.34
N LYS A 225 15.80 -4.84 -17.51
CA LYS A 225 14.42 -5.22 -17.86
C LYS A 225 13.59 -4.04 -18.37
N PHE A 226 13.92 -2.81 -17.99
CA PHE A 226 13.19 -1.58 -18.29
C PHE A 226 14.05 -0.49 -18.97
N GLY A 227 15.35 -0.72 -19.09
CA GLY A 227 16.31 0.14 -19.78
C GLY A 227 16.20 -0.02 -21.29
N LYS A 228 15.11 0.50 -21.85
CA LYS A 228 15.00 0.91 -23.26
C LYS A 228 14.32 2.25 -23.33
#